data_c16487b958c2c97d2a16b8479e1f4f9b
#
_entry.id   c16487b958c2c97d2a16b8479e1f4f9b
#
_cell.length_a   1.000
_cell.length_b   1.000
_cell.length_c   1.000
_cell.angle_alpha   90.00
_cell.angle_beta   90.00
_cell.angle_gamma   90.00
#
_symmetry.space_group_name_H-M   'P 1'
#
loop_
_entity.id
_entity.type
_entity.pdbx_description
1 polymer ?
#
loop_
_entity_poly.entity_id
_entity_poly.type
_entity_poly.pdbx_seq_one_letter_code
_entity_poly.pdbx_strand_id
1 'polypeptide(L)'
;MNRRRFCAAAGAGVLLAGCKSLPKPDSGPVRVFIIHGYGATVADHWFPWLAQQLRRRGMEVVPVPLPDSLHPDYGRWQDALARTVEMPSGRTVLVAHSLGTVSLLHYLSRIRPHKIGGLVLVSAFGARIPTLPQINGFDVDGYVDRCPIDFAAVRRMTDRIALFTADNDNIVPPENTRR
;
A
#
# COMPACT_ATOMS: atom_id res chain seq x y z
N MET A 1 -42.03 64.80 -36.53
CA MET A 1 -42.42 63.75 -35.53
C MET A 1 -41.47 62.57 -35.74
N ASN A 2 -40.42 62.53 -34.87
CA ASN A 2 -39.38 61.47 -34.95
C ASN A 2 -39.54 60.51 -33.82
N ARG A 3 -39.87 59.23 -34.07
CA ARG A 3 -39.88 58.15 -33.07
C ARG A 3 -38.53 57.46 -33.16
N ARG A 4 -37.69 57.67 -32.15
CA ARG A 4 -36.47 56.90 -31.88
C ARG A 4 -36.87 55.57 -31.29
N ARG A 5 -36.53 54.46 -31.95
CA ARG A 5 -36.59 53.07 -31.35
C ARG A 5 -35.30 52.79 -30.64
N PHE A 6 -35.39 52.49 -29.34
CA PHE A 6 -34.31 51.92 -28.55
C PHE A 6 -34.26 50.41 -28.76
N CYS A 7 -33.17 49.89 -29.28
CA CYS A 7 -32.88 48.45 -29.25
C CYS A 7 -32.13 48.13 -27.96
N ALA A 8 -32.76 47.34 -27.08
CA ALA A 8 -32.08 46.74 -25.95
C ALA A 8 -31.37 45.47 -26.41
N ALA A 9 -30.05 45.42 -26.32
CA ALA A 9 -29.26 44.20 -26.54
C ALA A 9 -29.25 43.37 -25.26
N ALA A 10 -29.92 42.23 -25.28
CA ALA A 10 -29.81 41.23 -24.22
C ALA A 10 -28.54 40.39 -24.43
N GLY A 11 -27.55 40.57 -23.56
CA GLY A 11 -26.34 39.74 -23.54
C GLY A 11 -26.64 38.38 -22.94
N ALA A 12 -26.62 37.31 -23.73
CA ALA A 12 -26.68 35.94 -23.28
C ALA A 12 -25.31 35.54 -22.74
N GLY A 13 -25.18 35.49 -21.44
CA GLY A 13 -24.01 34.92 -20.75
C GLY A 13 -24.00 33.40 -20.91
N VAL A 14 -23.08 32.87 -21.70
CA VAL A 14 -22.84 31.42 -21.81
C VAL A 14 -22.10 30.96 -20.53
N LEU A 15 -22.80 30.32 -19.60
CA LEU A 15 -22.23 29.60 -18.49
C LEU A 15 -21.55 28.34 -19.07
N LEU A 16 -20.24 28.39 -19.22
CA LEU A 16 -19.41 27.22 -19.47
C LEU A 16 -19.40 26.37 -18.17
N ALA A 17 -20.36 25.47 -18.06
CA ALA A 17 -20.32 24.42 -17.04
C ALA A 17 -19.11 23.52 -17.35
N GLY A 18 -18.03 23.69 -16.59
CA GLY A 18 -16.86 22.83 -16.66
C GLY A 18 -17.27 21.39 -16.35
N CYS A 19 -17.41 20.56 -17.37
CA CYS A 19 -17.54 19.12 -17.20
C CYS A 19 -16.29 18.61 -16.48
N LYS A 20 -16.35 18.42 -15.15
CA LYS A 20 -15.39 17.59 -14.45
C LYS A 20 -15.51 16.19 -15.06
N SER A 21 -14.54 15.81 -15.87
CA SER A 21 -14.44 14.45 -16.40
C SER A 21 -14.49 13.49 -15.22
N LEU A 22 -15.47 12.60 -15.23
CA LEU A 22 -15.53 11.49 -14.26
C LEU A 22 -14.19 10.74 -14.36
N PRO A 23 -13.60 10.35 -13.23
CA PRO A 23 -12.36 9.57 -13.24
C PRO A 23 -12.60 8.32 -14.09
N LYS A 24 -11.72 8.14 -15.10
CA LYS A 24 -11.77 6.98 -15.98
C LYS A 24 -11.75 5.72 -15.14
N PRO A 25 -12.63 4.74 -15.36
CA PRO A 25 -12.59 3.51 -14.58
C PRO A 25 -11.18 2.90 -14.70
N ASP A 26 -10.65 2.47 -13.58
CA ASP A 26 -9.32 1.88 -13.44
C ASP A 26 -9.27 0.59 -14.29
N SER A 27 -8.91 0.74 -15.57
CA SER A 27 -8.95 -0.31 -16.60
C SER A 27 -7.52 -0.82 -16.82
N GLY A 28 -7.28 -2.06 -16.53
CA GLY A 28 -5.97 -2.70 -16.67
C GLY A 28 -5.89 -3.99 -15.87
N PRO A 29 -4.79 -4.73 -15.92
CA PRO A 29 -4.60 -5.92 -15.09
C PRO A 29 -4.54 -5.53 -13.60
N VAL A 30 -4.89 -6.48 -12.74
CA VAL A 30 -4.63 -6.34 -11.30
C VAL A 30 -3.11 -6.38 -11.10
N ARG A 31 -2.57 -5.38 -10.42
CA ARG A 31 -1.15 -5.34 -10.03
C ARG A 31 -0.99 -5.83 -8.61
N VAL A 32 -0.09 -6.78 -8.41
CA VAL A 32 0.20 -7.37 -7.09
C VAL A 32 1.64 -7.08 -6.73
N PHE A 33 1.87 -6.39 -5.63
CA PHE A 33 3.20 -6.16 -5.07
C PHE A 33 3.44 -7.12 -3.91
N ILE A 34 4.62 -7.79 -3.88
CA ILE A 34 5.01 -8.71 -2.82
C ILE A 34 6.21 -8.12 -2.09
N ILE A 35 6.04 -7.84 -0.80
CA ILE A 35 6.99 -7.14 0.06
C ILE A 35 7.53 -8.14 1.11
N HIS A 36 8.83 -8.42 1.07
CA HIS A 36 9.49 -9.31 2.02
C HIS A 36 9.79 -8.62 3.37
N GLY A 37 10.25 -9.39 4.37
CA GLY A 37 10.64 -8.92 5.68
C GLY A 37 12.14 -8.94 5.91
N TYR A 38 12.54 -8.90 7.21
CA TYR A 38 13.90 -9.03 7.66
C TYR A 38 14.55 -10.32 7.15
N GLY A 39 15.83 -10.25 6.76
CA GLY A 39 16.66 -11.38 6.35
C GLY A 39 16.20 -12.13 5.09
N ALA A 40 15.18 -11.64 4.38
CA ALA A 40 14.66 -12.26 3.17
C ALA A 40 14.91 -11.40 1.94
N THR A 41 14.79 -12.02 0.77
CA THR A 41 14.82 -11.39 -0.55
C THR A 41 13.55 -11.75 -1.33
N VAL A 42 13.40 -11.21 -2.51
CA VAL A 42 12.28 -11.54 -3.42
C VAL A 42 12.30 -12.99 -3.92
N ALA A 43 13.42 -13.70 -3.75
CA ALA A 43 13.61 -15.08 -4.19
C ALA A 43 13.34 -16.10 -3.07
N ASP A 44 13.07 -15.65 -1.84
CA ASP A 44 12.94 -16.53 -0.69
C ASP A 44 11.49 -16.93 -0.38
N HIS A 45 11.34 -17.90 0.51
CA HIS A 45 10.05 -18.37 1.03
C HIS A 45 9.04 -18.75 -0.08
N TRP A 46 7.80 -18.37 0.11
CA TRP A 46 6.68 -18.60 -0.80
C TRP A 46 6.53 -17.52 -1.89
N PHE A 47 7.37 -16.47 -1.88
CA PHE A 47 7.22 -15.31 -2.78
C PHE A 47 7.31 -15.68 -4.27
N PRO A 48 8.33 -16.46 -4.74
CA PRO A 48 8.41 -16.85 -6.15
C PRO A 48 7.24 -17.71 -6.60
N TRP A 49 6.83 -18.66 -5.73
CA TRP A 49 5.67 -19.51 -5.99
C TRP A 49 4.39 -18.68 -6.15
N LEU A 50 4.10 -17.79 -5.18
CA LEU A 50 2.94 -16.92 -5.25
C LEU A 50 2.95 -16.04 -6.50
N ALA A 51 4.09 -15.41 -6.80
CA ALA A 51 4.25 -14.59 -8.00
C ALA A 51 3.93 -15.39 -9.27
N GLN A 52 4.42 -16.61 -9.38
CA GLN A 52 4.14 -17.50 -10.52
C GLN A 52 2.65 -17.84 -10.61
N GLN A 53 2.00 -18.20 -9.48
CA GLN A 53 0.58 -18.57 -9.48
C GLN A 53 -0.33 -17.40 -9.87
N LEU A 54 -0.01 -16.19 -9.43
CA LEU A 54 -0.78 -14.99 -9.75
C LEU A 54 -0.58 -14.56 -11.21
N ARG A 55 0.66 -14.65 -11.75
CA ARG A 55 0.93 -14.38 -13.17
C ARG A 55 0.18 -15.34 -14.09
N ARG A 56 0.07 -16.63 -13.72
CA ARG A 56 -0.75 -17.61 -14.46
C ARG A 56 -2.23 -17.25 -14.51
N ARG A 57 -2.71 -16.43 -13.58
CA ARG A 57 -4.07 -15.89 -13.52
C ARG A 57 -4.23 -14.53 -14.20
N GLY A 58 -3.22 -14.10 -14.97
CA GLY A 58 -3.26 -12.85 -15.72
C GLY A 58 -3.01 -11.58 -14.89
N MET A 59 -2.48 -11.71 -13.67
CA MET A 59 -2.11 -10.57 -12.84
C MET A 59 -0.69 -10.10 -13.16
N GLU A 60 -0.46 -8.79 -13.10
CA GLU A 60 0.88 -8.22 -13.10
C GLU A 60 1.46 -8.33 -11.69
N VAL A 61 2.59 -9.02 -11.53
CA VAL A 61 3.19 -9.25 -10.20
C VAL A 61 4.59 -8.69 -10.13
N VAL A 62 4.78 -7.80 -9.15
CA VAL A 62 6.03 -7.09 -8.89
C VAL A 62 6.51 -7.43 -7.48
N PRO A 63 7.48 -8.34 -7.32
CA PRO A 63 8.20 -8.49 -6.06
C PRO A 63 9.02 -7.23 -5.80
N VAL A 64 8.89 -6.66 -4.60
CA VAL A 64 9.56 -5.41 -4.22
C VAL A 64 10.91 -5.72 -3.57
N PRO A 65 12.04 -5.35 -4.18
CA PRO A 65 13.36 -5.60 -3.60
C PRO A 65 13.65 -4.52 -2.54
N LEU A 66 13.51 -4.88 -1.27
CA LEU A 66 13.97 -4.03 -0.16
C LEU A 66 15.46 -4.24 0.05
N PRO A 67 16.28 -3.18 0.05
CA PRO A 67 17.73 -3.32 0.11
C PRO A 67 18.21 -3.74 1.51
N ASP A 68 19.30 -4.54 1.53
CA ASP A 68 20.03 -4.93 2.75
C ASP A 68 19.11 -5.44 3.86
N SER A 69 18.43 -6.55 3.58
CA SER A 69 17.39 -7.07 4.46
C SER A 69 17.90 -7.60 5.82
N LEU A 70 19.19 -7.83 5.97
CA LEU A 70 19.82 -8.18 7.25
C LEU A 70 20.09 -6.94 8.12
N HIS A 71 20.22 -5.76 7.52
CA HIS A 71 20.40 -4.48 8.20
C HIS A 71 19.38 -3.46 7.63
N PRO A 72 18.07 -3.67 7.87
CA PRO A 72 17.04 -2.81 7.32
C PRO A 72 17.21 -1.35 7.71
N ASP A 73 17.36 -0.49 6.73
CA ASP A 73 17.33 0.96 6.94
C ASP A 73 15.94 1.51 6.59
N TYR A 74 15.35 2.23 7.53
CA TYR A 74 14.03 2.81 7.38
C TYR A 74 13.89 3.67 6.11
N GLY A 75 14.83 4.61 5.89
CA GLY A 75 14.77 5.52 4.75
C GLY A 75 14.88 4.76 3.42
N ARG A 76 15.86 3.87 3.32
CA ARG A 76 16.09 3.08 2.11
C ARG A 76 14.91 2.16 1.76
N TRP A 77 14.24 1.58 2.79
CA TRP A 77 13.07 0.75 2.57
C TRP A 77 11.85 1.57 2.16
N GLN A 78 11.63 2.75 2.77
CA GLN A 78 10.55 3.66 2.34
C GLN A 78 10.77 4.18 0.91
N ASP A 79 12.01 4.48 0.54
CA ASP A 79 12.38 4.88 -0.81
C ASP A 79 12.17 3.75 -1.83
N ALA A 80 12.50 2.51 -1.46
CA ALA A 80 12.26 1.34 -2.32
C ALA A 80 10.76 1.12 -2.57
N LEU A 81 9.93 1.25 -1.52
CA LEU A 81 8.47 1.21 -1.65
C LEU A 81 7.96 2.35 -2.54
N ALA A 82 8.44 3.57 -2.33
CA ALA A 82 8.01 4.73 -3.12
C ALA A 82 8.33 4.59 -4.61
N ARG A 83 9.52 4.07 -4.94
CA ARG A 83 9.92 3.86 -6.35
C ARG A 83 9.21 2.70 -7.02
N THR A 84 8.81 1.66 -6.26
CA THR A 84 8.28 0.43 -6.85
C THR A 84 6.76 0.37 -6.83
N VAL A 85 6.15 0.74 -5.69
CA VAL A 85 4.69 0.70 -5.51
C VAL A 85 4.03 1.95 -6.06
N GLU A 86 4.72 3.10 -5.98
CA GLU A 86 4.19 4.41 -6.40
C GLU A 86 2.86 4.74 -5.68
N MET A 87 1.88 5.28 -6.42
CA MET A 87 0.54 5.55 -5.90
C MET A 87 -0.39 4.38 -6.26
N PRO A 88 -0.71 3.49 -5.30
CA PRO A 88 -1.60 2.37 -5.56
C PRO A 88 -3.04 2.81 -5.82
N SER A 89 -3.77 1.99 -6.59
CA SER A 89 -5.14 2.23 -7.01
C SER A 89 -6.09 1.11 -6.58
N GLY A 90 -7.36 1.20 -6.92
CA GLY A 90 -8.36 0.14 -6.67
C GLY A 90 -8.05 -1.21 -7.34
N ARG A 91 -7.05 -1.26 -8.24
CA ARG A 91 -6.56 -2.50 -8.87
C ARG A 91 -5.21 -2.97 -8.32
N THR A 92 -4.71 -2.32 -7.27
CA THR A 92 -3.45 -2.69 -6.61
C THR A 92 -3.72 -3.56 -5.40
N VAL A 93 -3.17 -4.76 -5.39
CA VAL A 93 -3.14 -5.66 -4.23
C VAL A 93 -1.73 -5.65 -3.64
N LEU A 94 -1.64 -5.49 -2.34
CA LEU A 94 -0.38 -5.42 -1.62
C LEU A 94 -0.27 -6.63 -0.70
N VAL A 95 0.79 -7.40 -0.84
CA VAL A 95 1.09 -8.59 -0.04
C VAL A 95 2.37 -8.31 0.72
N ALA A 96 2.35 -8.36 2.05
CA ALA A 96 3.54 -8.11 2.86
C ALA A 96 3.75 -9.19 3.92
N HIS A 97 5.02 -9.43 4.26
CA HIS A 97 5.44 -10.42 5.22
C HIS A 97 6.30 -9.81 6.33
N SER A 98 6.02 -10.18 7.58
CA SER A 98 6.83 -9.86 8.76
C SER A 98 7.16 -8.36 8.86
N LEU A 99 8.43 -7.94 9.03
CA LEU A 99 8.86 -6.54 9.10
C LEU A 99 8.45 -5.72 7.86
N GLY A 100 8.26 -6.37 6.71
CA GLY A 100 7.73 -5.72 5.51
C GLY A 100 6.30 -5.21 5.69
N THR A 101 5.51 -5.80 6.62
CA THR A 101 4.16 -5.31 6.94
C THR A 101 4.21 -3.97 7.65
N VAL A 102 5.13 -3.79 8.59
CA VAL A 102 5.38 -2.52 9.28
C VAL A 102 5.73 -1.43 8.28
N SER A 103 6.69 -1.71 7.39
CA SER A 103 7.17 -0.77 6.37
C SER A 103 6.06 -0.38 5.39
N LEU A 104 5.30 -1.37 4.90
CA LEU A 104 4.19 -1.13 3.97
C LEU A 104 3.05 -0.34 4.61
N LEU A 105 2.61 -0.72 5.81
CA LEU A 105 1.51 -0.04 6.50
C LEU A 105 1.87 1.41 6.84
N HIS A 106 3.12 1.66 7.25
CA HIS A 106 3.63 3.01 7.43
C HIS A 106 3.67 3.78 6.10
N TYR A 107 4.15 3.18 5.03
CA TYR A 107 4.15 3.79 3.69
C TYR A 107 2.75 4.22 3.28
N LEU A 108 1.76 3.33 3.37
CA LEU A 108 0.36 3.62 3.08
C LEU A 108 -0.20 4.74 3.97
N SER A 109 0.15 4.74 5.26
CA SER A 109 -0.27 5.79 6.21
C SER A 109 0.23 7.18 5.80
N ARG A 110 1.40 7.26 5.14
CA ARG A 110 1.99 8.52 4.65
C ARG A 110 1.37 9.00 3.35
N ILE A 111 1.29 8.11 2.34
CA ILE A 111 0.85 8.50 0.99
C ILE A 111 -0.66 8.59 0.85
N ARG A 112 -1.41 7.94 1.73
CA ARG A 112 -2.88 7.96 1.84
C ARG A 112 -3.61 7.81 0.49
N PRO A 113 -3.39 6.70 -0.25
CA PRO A 113 -4.12 6.49 -1.49
C PRO A 113 -5.63 6.48 -1.24
N HIS A 114 -6.39 6.99 -2.18
CA HIS A 114 -7.86 7.03 -2.04
C HIS A 114 -8.45 5.62 -1.90
N LYS A 115 -7.92 4.65 -2.65
CA LYS A 115 -8.38 3.26 -2.65
C LYS A 115 -7.26 2.31 -3.07
N ILE A 116 -7.22 1.11 -2.46
CA ILE A 116 -6.43 -0.03 -2.94
C ILE A 116 -7.33 -1.23 -3.19
N GLY A 117 -6.91 -2.16 -4.04
CA GLY A 117 -7.68 -3.35 -4.42
C GLY A 117 -7.76 -4.40 -3.32
N GLY A 118 -6.73 -4.48 -2.48
CA GLY A 118 -6.68 -5.40 -1.35
C GLY A 118 -5.34 -5.38 -0.62
N LEU A 119 -5.35 -5.90 0.60
CA LEU A 119 -4.20 -5.98 1.49
C LEU A 119 -4.11 -7.39 2.08
N VAL A 120 -2.97 -8.05 1.91
CA VAL A 120 -2.68 -9.37 2.45
C VAL A 120 -1.46 -9.25 3.36
N LEU A 121 -1.61 -9.56 4.63
CA LEU A 121 -0.57 -9.42 5.64
C LEU A 121 -0.27 -10.80 6.25
N VAL A 122 0.99 -11.20 6.19
CA VAL A 122 1.45 -12.52 6.65
C VAL A 122 2.44 -12.32 7.79
N SER A 123 2.21 -13.00 8.93
CA SER A 123 2.97 -12.83 10.17
C SER A 123 3.18 -11.34 10.49
N ALA A 124 2.06 -10.60 10.51
CA ALA A 124 2.05 -9.15 10.56
C ALA A 124 2.14 -8.62 12.00
N PHE A 125 2.74 -7.45 12.10
CA PHE A 125 2.69 -6.64 13.32
C PHE A 125 2.76 -5.15 12.94
N GLY A 126 2.32 -4.29 13.86
CA GLY A 126 2.32 -2.85 13.63
C GLY A 126 2.68 -2.06 14.88
N ALA A 127 3.16 -2.79 15.90
CA ALA A 127 3.65 -2.24 17.17
C ALA A 127 4.80 -3.13 17.68
N ARG A 128 5.50 -2.68 18.71
CA ARG A 128 6.55 -3.48 19.36
C ARG A 128 6.00 -4.82 19.81
N ILE A 129 6.80 -5.87 19.65
CA ILE A 129 6.53 -7.22 20.11
C ILE A 129 7.44 -7.48 21.31
N PRO A 130 6.89 -7.69 22.53
CA PRO A 130 7.73 -7.85 23.74
C PRO A 130 8.75 -8.98 23.64
N THR A 131 8.45 -10.03 22.88
CA THR A 131 9.34 -11.19 22.66
C THR A 131 10.32 -11.02 21.51
N LEU A 132 10.25 -9.90 20.77
CA LEU A 132 11.07 -9.64 19.59
C LEU A 132 11.62 -8.20 19.57
N PRO A 133 12.30 -7.72 20.62
CA PRO A 133 12.87 -6.37 20.64
C PRO A 133 14.03 -6.24 19.64
N GLN A 134 14.70 -7.35 19.34
CA GLN A 134 15.79 -7.45 18.36
C GLN A 134 15.82 -8.82 17.69
N ILE A 135 16.45 -8.89 16.51
CA ILE A 135 16.73 -10.14 15.80
C ILE A 135 18.15 -10.09 15.21
N ASN A 136 19.00 -11.03 15.59
CA ASN A 136 20.40 -11.10 15.14
C ASN A 136 21.16 -9.75 15.26
N GLY A 137 20.90 -9.01 16.35
CA GLY A 137 21.51 -7.70 16.58
C GLY A 137 20.82 -6.51 15.89
N PHE A 138 19.82 -6.75 15.06
CA PHE A 138 19.00 -5.68 14.47
C PHE A 138 17.93 -5.23 15.48
N ASP A 139 17.86 -3.93 15.75
CA ASP A 139 16.89 -3.29 16.65
C ASP A 139 15.50 -3.20 15.99
N VAL A 140 14.64 -4.19 16.26
CA VAL A 140 13.27 -4.26 15.73
C VAL A 140 12.42 -3.15 16.36
N ASP A 141 12.54 -2.93 17.65
CA ASP A 141 11.77 -1.91 18.37
C ASP A 141 12.06 -0.50 17.83
N GLY A 142 13.33 -0.17 17.65
CA GLY A 142 13.74 1.10 17.08
C GLY A 142 13.27 1.29 15.63
N TYR A 143 13.20 0.21 14.86
CA TYR A 143 12.62 0.26 13.51
C TYR A 143 11.12 0.53 13.54
N VAL A 144 10.37 -0.18 14.40
CA VAL A 144 8.92 -0.02 14.56
C VAL A 144 8.57 1.40 15.01
N ASP A 145 9.33 1.97 15.94
CA ASP A 145 9.11 3.34 16.42
C ASP A 145 9.23 4.41 15.32
N ARG A 146 10.06 4.15 14.32
CA ARG A 146 10.18 5.01 13.13
C ARG A 146 9.04 4.87 12.14
N CYS A 147 8.19 3.85 12.32
CA CYS A 147 7.11 3.49 11.41
C CYS A 147 5.73 3.68 12.05
N PRO A 148 5.33 4.88 12.50
CA PRO A 148 3.97 5.10 13.01
C PRO A 148 2.94 4.76 11.95
N ILE A 149 1.91 3.98 12.33
CA ILE A 149 0.87 3.48 11.44
C ILE A 149 -0.48 4.10 11.81
N ASP A 150 -1.13 4.73 10.82
CA ASP A 150 -2.52 5.17 10.93
C ASP A 150 -3.44 4.04 10.44
N PHE A 151 -3.74 3.08 11.33
CA PHE A 151 -4.59 1.94 11.02
C PHE A 151 -5.99 2.35 10.55
N ALA A 152 -6.53 3.46 11.09
CA ALA A 152 -7.82 3.96 10.67
C ALA A 152 -7.79 4.47 9.23
N ALA A 153 -6.72 5.14 8.82
CA ALA A 153 -6.53 5.55 7.44
C ALA A 153 -6.39 4.32 6.52
N VAL A 154 -5.55 3.33 6.89
CA VAL A 154 -5.35 2.12 6.09
C VAL A 154 -6.66 1.34 5.90
N ARG A 155 -7.46 1.17 6.95
CA ARG A 155 -8.77 0.48 6.87
C ARG A 155 -9.75 1.17 5.92
N ARG A 156 -9.66 2.48 5.74
CA ARG A 156 -10.52 3.21 4.79
C ARG A 156 -10.14 3.01 3.33
N MET A 157 -8.94 2.51 3.05
CA MET A 157 -8.44 2.30 1.67
C MET A 157 -9.02 1.06 1.00
N THR A 158 -9.44 0.05 1.80
CA THR A 158 -10.00 -1.20 1.27
C THR A 158 -10.78 -1.97 2.34
N ASP A 159 -11.86 -2.63 1.90
CA ASP A 159 -12.61 -3.60 2.71
C ASP A 159 -12.06 -5.04 2.54
N ARG A 160 -11.02 -5.22 1.70
CA ARG A 160 -10.43 -6.52 1.37
C ARG A 160 -9.08 -6.68 2.07
N ILE A 161 -9.14 -7.04 3.34
CA ILE A 161 -7.95 -7.30 4.16
C ILE A 161 -7.94 -8.77 4.55
N ALA A 162 -6.85 -9.46 4.27
CA ALA A 162 -6.61 -10.84 4.69
C ALA A 162 -5.36 -10.89 5.59
N LEU A 163 -5.48 -11.57 6.71
CA LEU A 163 -4.41 -11.80 7.68
C LEU A 163 -4.09 -13.29 7.70
N PHE A 164 -2.81 -13.62 7.60
CA PHE A 164 -2.30 -14.98 7.72
C PHE A 164 -1.25 -15.06 8.81
N THR A 165 -1.37 -16.05 9.67
CA THR A 165 -0.39 -16.38 10.70
C THR A 165 -0.40 -17.87 10.94
N ALA A 166 0.73 -18.43 11.35
CA ALA A 166 0.80 -19.81 11.85
C ALA A 166 0.56 -19.80 13.36
N ASP A 167 -0.18 -20.78 13.87
CA ASP A 167 -0.46 -20.89 15.31
C ASP A 167 0.80 -21.16 16.14
N ASN A 168 1.85 -21.66 15.51
CA ASN A 168 3.17 -21.92 16.09
C ASN A 168 4.25 -20.93 15.60
N ASP A 169 3.88 -19.73 15.18
CA ASP A 169 4.86 -18.69 14.84
C ASP A 169 5.55 -18.21 16.12
N ASN A 170 6.81 -18.62 16.30
CA ASN A 170 7.61 -18.28 17.47
C ASN A 170 8.38 -16.95 17.31
N ILE A 171 8.32 -16.32 16.14
CA ILE A 171 8.98 -15.04 15.85
C ILE A 171 7.98 -13.91 15.99
N VAL A 172 6.86 -14.01 15.26
CA VAL A 172 5.75 -13.07 15.36
C VAL A 172 4.55 -13.82 15.94
N PRO A 173 4.34 -13.81 17.25
CA PRO A 173 3.25 -14.54 17.88
C PRO A 173 1.89 -14.21 17.25
N PRO A 174 1.03 -15.22 17.03
CA PRO A 174 -0.21 -15.06 16.22
C PRO A 174 -1.13 -13.94 16.69
N GLU A 175 -1.14 -13.64 17.97
CA GLU A 175 -1.94 -12.55 18.55
C GLU A 175 -1.53 -11.16 18.03
N ASN A 176 -0.27 -10.99 17.60
CA ASN A 176 0.18 -9.71 17.02
C ASN A 176 -0.35 -9.49 15.61
N THR A 177 -0.58 -10.57 14.84
CA THR A 177 -1.20 -10.50 13.51
C THR A 177 -2.72 -10.27 13.59
N ARG A 178 -3.36 -10.73 14.67
CA ARG A 178 -4.84 -10.66 14.84
C ARG A 178 -5.34 -9.35 15.44
N ARG A 179 -4.45 -8.48 15.94
CA ARG A 179 -4.77 -7.14 16.48
C ARG A 179 -4.91 -6.09 15.39
#